data_8503a047fe34146b60646545cf031ddd
#
_entry.id   8503a047fe34146b60646545cf031ddd
#
_cell.length_a   1.000
_cell.length_b   1.000
_cell.length_c   1.000
_cell.angle_alpha   90.00
_cell.angle_beta   90.00
_cell.angle_gamma   90.00
#
_symmetry.space_group_name_H-M   'P 1'
#
loop_
_entity.id
_entity.type
_entity.pdbx_description
1 polymer ?
#
loop_
_entity_poly.entity_id
_entity_poly.type
_entity_poly.pdbx_seq_one_letter_code
_entity_poly.pdbx_strand_id
1 'polypeptide(L)'
;AYLAAIILGVCSGLWGGESIHAFADFVSSIFIRLFKFISIPIIAVSIIATLASISRSSESGRIFRHTIFYTLFTTILAATLAAALYVAMSPANVAMSAGAIAPQVAEHSYLEYIQSVIPDNFLAPFLSANVLSVLLVSAAIGIAISRLPRDSRSQEVLLAFFTGAQEVLFILVKWLIRVLPIGIFGFISALVVEMNKGVEIGGLGTYFGVILAANFIQMLVVLPLLMLARGVNPIRVVKGMAPALAVAFFSKSSAGTLPVTMSCAENNVGVARPVSRFVLPICTTINMNGCAAFILVTVVYLMQNAGAEVTLPMLAAWILISTLAAVGNAGVPMGCFFLSA
;
A
#
# COMPACT_ATOMS: atom_id res chain seq x y z
N ALA A 1 -10.51 -19.03 10.65
CA ALA A 1 -9.94 -19.41 9.34
C ALA A 1 -8.46 -19.02 9.22
N TYR A 2 -8.08 -17.74 9.44
CA TYR A 2 -6.69 -17.29 9.28
C TYR A 2 -5.71 -17.99 10.23
N LEU A 3 -6.03 -18.07 11.53
CA LEU A 3 -5.18 -18.74 12.52
C LEU A 3 -5.00 -20.23 12.17
N ALA A 4 -6.09 -20.92 11.78
CA ALA A 4 -6.02 -22.30 11.34
C ALA A 4 -5.13 -22.46 10.10
N ALA A 5 -5.22 -21.56 9.14
CA ALA A 5 -4.37 -21.57 7.94
C ALA A 5 -2.88 -21.40 8.28
N ILE A 6 -2.56 -20.52 9.22
CA ILE A 6 -1.17 -20.32 9.70
C ILE A 6 -0.66 -21.61 10.39
N ILE A 7 -1.43 -22.18 11.31
CA ILE A 7 -1.05 -23.42 12.02
C ILE A 7 -0.84 -24.58 11.03
N LEU A 8 -1.80 -24.79 10.12
CA LEU A 8 -1.70 -25.80 9.09
C LEU A 8 -0.52 -25.57 8.16
N GLY A 9 -0.24 -24.30 7.80
CA GLY A 9 0.92 -23.94 6.98
C GLY A 9 2.23 -24.28 7.68
N VAL A 10 2.37 -23.93 8.96
CA VAL A 10 3.56 -24.29 9.75
C VAL A 10 3.70 -25.81 9.87
N CYS A 11 2.64 -26.52 10.24
CA CYS A 11 2.68 -27.98 10.36
C CYS A 11 3.04 -28.65 9.02
N SER A 12 2.47 -28.16 7.91
CA SER A 12 2.76 -28.72 6.60
C SER A 12 4.20 -28.43 6.15
N GLY A 13 4.74 -27.26 6.48
CA GLY A 13 6.13 -26.91 6.18
C GLY A 13 7.15 -27.69 7.00
N LEU A 14 6.83 -28.03 8.28
CA LEU A 14 7.71 -28.78 9.17
C LEU A 14 7.67 -30.29 8.90
N TRP A 15 6.50 -30.86 8.70
CA TRP A 15 6.26 -32.31 8.64
C TRP A 15 5.64 -32.79 7.33
N GLY A 16 5.38 -31.89 6.39
CA GLY A 16 4.83 -32.25 5.08
C GLY A 16 5.85 -32.98 4.22
N GLY A 17 5.39 -33.99 3.44
CA GLY A 17 6.20 -34.59 2.40
C GLY A 17 6.23 -33.74 1.12
N GLU A 18 7.05 -34.17 0.13
CA GLU A 18 7.22 -33.47 -1.15
C GLU A 18 5.90 -33.11 -1.86
N SER A 19 4.91 -33.98 -1.82
CA SER A 19 3.59 -33.73 -2.44
C SER A 19 2.83 -32.59 -1.77
N ILE A 20 2.94 -32.46 -0.43
CA ILE A 20 2.27 -31.40 0.32
C ILE A 20 2.99 -30.08 0.05
N HIS A 21 4.33 -30.08 -0.01
CA HIS A 21 5.11 -28.90 -0.35
C HIS A 21 4.80 -28.42 -1.77
N ALA A 22 4.77 -29.32 -2.76
CA ALA A 22 4.41 -28.99 -4.14
C ALA A 22 2.99 -28.41 -4.24
N PHE A 23 2.03 -28.94 -3.47
CA PHE A 23 0.68 -28.38 -3.39
C PHE A 23 0.66 -26.98 -2.77
N ALA A 24 1.42 -26.76 -1.70
CA ALA A 24 1.52 -25.45 -1.06
C ALA A 24 2.14 -24.40 -2.00
N ASP A 25 3.20 -24.78 -2.74
CA ASP A 25 3.83 -23.92 -3.75
C ASP A 25 2.89 -23.61 -4.90
N PHE A 26 2.12 -24.58 -5.36
CA PHE A 26 1.08 -24.38 -6.37
C PHE A 26 0.03 -23.38 -5.89
N VAL A 27 -0.49 -23.55 -4.66
CA VAL A 27 -1.46 -22.63 -4.07
C VAL A 27 -0.88 -21.23 -3.97
N SER A 28 0.33 -21.08 -3.43
CA SER A 28 0.98 -19.76 -3.29
C SER A 28 1.16 -19.08 -4.64
N SER A 29 1.59 -19.81 -5.66
CA SER A 29 1.78 -19.30 -7.03
C SER A 29 0.48 -18.79 -7.67
N ILE A 30 -0.63 -19.51 -7.47
CA ILE A 30 -1.96 -19.08 -7.93
C ILE A 30 -2.36 -17.78 -7.24
N PHE A 31 -2.20 -17.68 -5.93
CA PHE A 31 -2.56 -16.47 -5.20
C PHE A 31 -1.72 -15.27 -5.65
N ILE A 32 -0.41 -15.42 -5.87
CA ILE A 32 0.44 -14.36 -6.43
C ILE A 32 -0.11 -13.89 -7.79
N ARG A 33 -0.50 -14.82 -8.67
CA ARG A 33 -1.08 -14.47 -9.98
C ARG A 33 -2.42 -13.74 -9.83
N LEU A 34 -3.30 -14.20 -8.94
CA LEU A 34 -4.59 -13.56 -8.67
C LEU A 34 -4.41 -12.14 -8.13
N PHE A 35 -3.43 -11.93 -7.27
CA PHE A 35 -3.12 -10.62 -6.76
C PHE A 35 -2.61 -9.70 -7.87
N LYS A 36 -1.63 -10.14 -8.68
CA LYS A 36 -1.12 -9.38 -9.83
C LYS A 36 -2.23 -9.03 -10.82
N PHE A 37 -3.15 -9.96 -11.08
CA PHE A 37 -4.29 -9.76 -11.97
C PHE A 37 -5.20 -8.59 -11.52
N ILE A 38 -5.44 -8.42 -10.21
CA ILE A 38 -6.33 -7.39 -9.68
C ILE A 38 -5.61 -6.08 -9.41
N SER A 39 -4.31 -6.10 -9.06
CA SER A 39 -3.58 -4.93 -8.55
C SER A 39 -3.53 -3.78 -9.55
N ILE A 40 -3.12 -4.02 -10.78
CA ILE A 40 -2.98 -2.97 -11.79
C ILE A 40 -4.32 -2.31 -12.16
N PRO A 41 -5.38 -3.08 -12.50
CA PRO A 41 -6.67 -2.47 -12.79
C PRO A 41 -7.25 -1.66 -11.63
N ILE A 42 -7.12 -2.15 -10.39
CA ILE A 42 -7.70 -1.44 -9.25
C ILE A 42 -6.95 -0.16 -8.92
N ILE A 43 -5.62 -0.13 -9.03
CA ILE A 43 -4.80 1.06 -8.86
C ILE A 43 -5.24 2.12 -9.89
N ALA A 44 -5.27 1.74 -11.17
CA ALA A 44 -5.63 2.63 -12.25
C ALA A 44 -7.04 3.23 -12.09
N VAL A 45 -8.03 2.36 -11.95
CA VAL A 45 -9.44 2.78 -11.87
C VAL A 45 -9.72 3.62 -10.63
N SER A 46 -9.12 3.26 -9.49
CA SER A 46 -9.31 4.00 -8.24
C SER A 46 -8.71 5.41 -8.30
N ILE A 47 -7.54 5.57 -8.89
CA ILE A 47 -6.92 6.89 -9.06
C ILE A 47 -7.73 7.74 -10.01
N ILE A 48 -8.13 7.18 -11.16
CA ILE A 48 -8.97 7.90 -12.13
C ILE A 48 -10.27 8.35 -11.47
N ALA A 49 -11.01 7.44 -10.83
CA ALA A 49 -12.27 7.75 -10.16
C ALA A 49 -12.11 8.82 -9.08
N THR A 50 -11.07 8.71 -8.25
CA THR A 50 -10.78 9.66 -7.17
C THR A 50 -10.48 11.04 -7.72
N LEU A 51 -9.54 11.15 -8.66
CA LEU A 51 -9.13 12.45 -9.21
C LEU A 51 -10.24 13.09 -10.05
N ALA A 52 -10.99 12.31 -10.82
CA ALA A 52 -12.15 12.79 -11.58
C ALA A 52 -13.27 13.34 -10.68
N SER A 53 -13.47 12.76 -9.47
CA SER A 53 -14.49 13.21 -8.54
C SER A 53 -14.19 14.53 -7.85
N ILE A 54 -12.92 14.96 -7.77
CA ILE A 54 -12.47 16.15 -7.05
C ILE A 54 -13.07 17.45 -7.60
N SER A 55 -13.38 17.50 -8.87
CA SER A 55 -13.87 18.71 -9.57
C SER A 55 -15.27 19.17 -9.11
N ARG A 56 -16.04 18.36 -8.39
CA ARG A 56 -17.47 18.62 -8.10
C ARG A 56 -17.75 19.66 -7.00
N SER A 57 -16.75 20.19 -6.27
CA SER A 57 -17.03 21.12 -5.18
C SER A 57 -16.22 22.41 -5.27
N SER A 58 -16.89 23.52 -5.56
CA SER A 58 -16.27 24.86 -5.64
C SER A 58 -15.81 25.44 -4.30
N GLU A 59 -16.39 25.01 -3.17
CA GLU A 59 -15.95 25.38 -1.82
C GLU A 59 -14.71 24.59 -1.35
N SER A 60 -14.31 23.57 -2.08
CA SER A 60 -13.35 22.56 -1.65
C SER A 60 -11.90 22.88 -1.96
N GLY A 61 -11.59 23.92 -2.71
CA GLY A 61 -10.20 24.19 -3.11
C GLY A 61 -9.23 24.33 -1.93
N ARG A 62 -9.65 24.99 -0.85
CA ARG A 62 -8.84 25.15 0.36
C ARG A 62 -8.77 23.84 1.16
N ILE A 63 -9.91 23.18 1.35
CA ILE A 63 -9.98 21.90 2.08
C ILE A 63 -9.16 20.85 1.31
N PHE A 64 -9.31 20.77 0.00
CA PHE A 64 -8.54 19.86 -0.86
C PHE A 64 -7.03 20.10 -0.74
N ARG A 65 -6.57 21.34 -0.87
CA ARG A 65 -5.14 21.68 -0.73
C ARG A 65 -4.59 21.29 0.64
N HIS A 66 -5.34 21.53 1.71
CA HIS A 66 -4.93 21.09 3.05
C HIS A 66 -4.93 19.57 3.18
N THR A 67 -5.92 18.87 2.64
CA THR A 67 -5.98 17.41 2.64
C THR A 67 -4.76 16.81 1.95
N ILE A 68 -4.46 17.24 0.73
CA ILE A 68 -3.29 16.77 -0.01
C ILE A 68 -1.99 17.09 0.73
N PHE A 69 -1.85 18.34 1.22
CA PHE A 69 -0.65 18.73 1.96
C PHE A 69 -0.43 17.85 3.20
N TYR A 70 -1.46 17.67 4.05
CA TYR A 70 -1.32 16.86 5.26
C TYR A 70 -1.10 15.39 4.95
N THR A 71 -1.76 14.86 3.95
CA THR A 71 -1.59 13.48 3.51
C THR A 71 -0.16 13.21 3.05
N LEU A 72 0.35 14.03 2.12
CA LEU A 72 1.73 13.88 1.65
C LEU A 72 2.74 14.13 2.76
N PHE A 73 2.54 15.15 3.57
CA PHE A 73 3.42 15.46 4.69
C PHE A 73 3.52 14.30 5.69
N THR A 74 2.39 13.73 6.13
CA THR A 74 2.40 12.60 7.07
C THR A 74 2.96 11.33 6.45
N THR A 75 2.78 11.13 5.15
CA THR A 75 3.32 9.97 4.43
C THR A 75 4.84 10.08 4.24
N ILE A 76 5.34 11.25 3.87
CA ILE A 76 6.79 11.54 3.81
C ILE A 76 7.43 11.36 5.19
N LEU A 77 6.76 11.87 6.23
CA LEU A 77 7.25 11.74 7.61
C LEU A 77 7.32 10.28 8.06
N ALA A 78 6.35 9.45 7.67
CA ALA A 78 6.36 8.01 7.94
C ALA A 78 7.50 7.29 7.20
N ALA A 79 7.72 7.61 5.93
CA ALA A 79 8.83 7.07 5.15
C ALA A 79 10.19 7.51 5.72
N THR A 80 10.33 8.79 6.12
CA THR A 80 11.54 9.32 6.75
C THR A 80 11.84 8.63 8.09
N LEU A 81 10.81 8.44 8.92
CA LEU A 81 10.93 7.70 10.18
C LEU A 81 11.39 6.26 9.92
N ALA A 82 10.80 5.59 8.94
CA ALA A 82 11.16 4.23 8.56
C ALA A 82 12.60 4.14 8.06
N ALA A 83 13.07 5.10 7.24
CA ALA A 83 14.46 5.19 6.80
C ALA A 83 15.42 5.40 7.97
N ALA A 84 15.09 6.30 8.91
CA ALA A 84 15.90 6.54 10.10
C ALA A 84 16.02 5.29 10.99
N LEU A 85 14.92 4.58 11.21
CA LEU A 85 14.89 3.33 11.96
C LEU A 85 15.65 2.21 11.23
N TYR A 86 15.56 2.16 9.89
CA TYR A 86 16.31 1.21 9.09
C TYR A 86 17.82 1.37 9.30
N VAL A 87 18.32 2.60 9.22
CA VAL A 87 19.74 2.90 9.47
C VAL A 87 20.13 2.60 10.92
N ALA A 88 19.27 2.95 11.89
CA ALA A 88 19.55 2.73 13.32
C ALA A 88 19.58 1.25 13.72
N MET A 89 18.68 0.45 13.15
CA MET A 89 18.57 -0.99 13.46
C MET A 89 19.43 -1.87 12.58
N SER A 90 19.89 -1.36 11.42
CA SER A 90 20.81 -2.00 10.47
C SER A 90 20.53 -3.50 10.27
N PRO A 91 19.41 -3.89 9.62
CA PRO A 91 19.08 -5.29 9.42
C PRO A 91 20.22 -6.05 8.73
N ALA A 92 20.60 -7.20 9.27
CA ALA A 92 21.62 -8.04 8.65
C ALA A 92 21.11 -8.65 7.32
N ASN A 93 22.01 -8.87 6.39
CA ASN A 93 21.68 -9.56 5.14
C ASN A 93 21.27 -10.99 5.43
N VAL A 94 20.27 -11.49 4.69
CA VAL A 94 19.96 -12.91 4.64
C VAL A 94 20.82 -13.55 3.57
N ALA A 95 21.52 -14.63 3.89
CA ALA A 95 22.23 -15.40 2.90
C ALA A 95 21.21 -16.01 1.92
N MET A 96 21.02 -15.36 0.78
CA MET A 96 20.19 -15.91 -0.29
C MET A 96 20.99 -17.02 -0.96
N SER A 97 20.38 -18.23 -1.00
CA SER A 97 20.96 -19.34 -1.79
C SER A 97 21.22 -18.86 -3.22
N ALA A 98 22.40 -19.21 -3.75
CA ALA A 98 22.95 -18.74 -5.04
C ALA A 98 22.13 -19.12 -6.32
N GLY A 99 20.81 -19.28 -6.20
CA GLY A 99 19.86 -19.54 -7.29
C GLY A 99 18.76 -18.49 -7.45
N ALA A 100 18.65 -17.53 -6.54
CA ALA A 100 17.77 -16.39 -6.76
C ALA A 100 18.47 -15.46 -7.75
N ILE A 101 17.78 -15.15 -8.85
CA ILE A 101 18.20 -14.24 -9.91
C ILE A 101 18.80 -13.01 -9.24
N ALA A 102 20.13 -12.86 -9.34
CA ALA A 102 20.79 -11.62 -8.96
C ALA A 102 20.07 -10.53 -9.78
N PRO A 103 19.39 -9.57 -9.16
CA PRO A 103 18.90 -8.43 -9.92
C PRO A 103 20.18 -7.88 -10.58
N GLN A 104 20.19 -7.83 -11.91
CA GLN A 104 21.16 -7.01 -12.57
C GLN A 104 20.91 -5.60 -12.03
N VAL A 105 21.73 -5.18 -11.09
CA VAL A 105 21.85 -3.78 -10.73
C VAL A 105 22.39 -3.14 -12.00
N ALA A 106 21.50 -2.87 -12.93
CA ALA A 106 21.80 -2.04 -14.06
C ALA A 106 22.22 -0.71 -13.41
N GLU A 107 23.41 -0.23 -13.75
CA GLU A 107 23.89 1.12 -13.43
C GLU A 107 23.02 2.15 -14.17
N HIS A 108 21.71 2.06 -13.96
CA HIS A 108 20.77 3.02 -14.54
C HIS A 108 20.95 4.33 -13.79
N SER A 109 21.35 5.34 -14.50
CA SER A 109 21.35 6.72 -14.03
C SER A 109 19.94 7.05 -13.49
N TYR A 110 19.87 7.83 -12.38
CA TYR A 110 18.58 8.32 -11.87
C TYR A 110 17.70 8.96 -12.96
N LEU A 111 18.33 9.53 -14.00
CA LEU A 111 17.62 10.10 -15.16
C LEU A 111 16.96 9.03 -16.02
N GLU A 112 17.59 7.88 -16.23
CA GLU A 112 16.98 6.75 -16.95
C GLU A 112 15.80 6.16 -16.18
N TYR A 113 15.88 6.13 -14.84
CA TYR A 113 14.73 5.72 -14.02
C TYR A 113 13.56 6.69 -14.15
N ILE A 114 13.80 8.01 -14.14
CA ILE A 114 12.75 9.02 -14.38
C ILE A 114 12.18 8.87 -15.81
N GLN A 115 13.01 8.61 -16.80
CA GLN A 115 12.55 8.34 -18.17
C GLN A 115 11.68 7.09 -18.25
N SER A 116 12.02 6.03 -17.54
CA SER A 116 11.24 4.79 -17.52
C SER A 116 9.84 4.94 -16.89
N VAL A 117 9.62 5.99 -16.10
CA VAL A 117 8.28 6.32 -15.53
C VAL A 117 7.35 6.88 -16.60
N ILE A 118 7.90 7.58 -17.62
CA ILE A 118 7.11 8.12 -18.72
C ILE A 118 7.00 7.04 -19.82
N PRO A 119 5.82 6.47 -20.03
CA PRO A 119 5.69 5.35 -20.96
C PRO A 119 5.71 5.80 -22.41
N ASP A 120 6.32 5.01 -23.28
CA ASP A 120 6.37 5.25 -24.72
C ASP A 120 4.98 5.11 -25.39
N ASN A 121 4.09 4.35 -24.79
CA ASN A 121 2.71 4.23 -25.23
C ASN A 121 1.75 4.04 -24.06
N PHE A 122 0.48 4.32 -24.33
CA PHE A 122 -0.58 4.32 -23.31
C PHE A 122 -0.82 2.95 -22.65
N LEU A 123 -0.64 1.85 -23.36
CA LEU A 123 -0.96 0.49 -22.87
C LEU A 123 0.24 -0.22 -22.26
N ALA A 124 1.46 0.15 -22.63
CA ALA A 124 2.67 -0.51 -22.13
C ALA A 124 2.75 -0.62 -20.59
N PRO A 125 2.42 0.40 -19.79
CA PRO A 125 2.46 0.31 -18.34
C PRO A 125 1.56 -0.78 -17.76
N PHE A 126 0.39 -0.96 -18.37
CA PHE A 126 -0.59 -1.95 -17.93
C PHE A 126 -0.14 -3.38 -18.26
N LEU A 127 0.52 -3.57 -19.39
CA LEU A 127 1.03 -4.87 -19.84
C LEU A 127 2.30 -5.28 -19.08
N SER A 128 3.21 -4.32 -18.84
CA SER A 128 4.45 -4.55 -18.09
C SER A 128 4.27 -4.50 -16.57
N ALA A 129 3.07 -4.19 -16.08
CA ALA A 129 2.76 -3.98 -14.69
C ALA A 129 3.66 -2.90 -14.01
N ASN A 130 4.13 -1.90 -14.77
CA ASN A 130 4.91 -0.79 -14.23
C ASN A 130 3.99 0.16 -13.45
N VAL A 131 3.97 -0.01 -12.13
CA VAL A 131 3.05 0.69 -11.24
C VAL A 131 3.21 2.21 -11.32
N LEU A 132 4.44 2.73 -11.38
CA LEU A 132 4.67 4.18 -11.43
C LEU A 132 4.14 4.81 -12.72
N SER A 133 4.36 4.15 -13.85
CA SER A 133 3.83 4.61 -15.13
C SER A 133 2.30 4.50 -15.16
N VAL A 134 1.71 3.43 -14.58
CA VAL A 134 0.25 3.30 -14.43
C VAL A 134 -0.31 4.43 -13.57
N LEU A 135 0.36 4.79 -12.47
CA LEU A 135 0.00 5.92 -11.62
C LEU A 135 -0.02 7.23 -12.39
N LEU A 136 1.05 7.50 -13.17
CA LEU A 136 1.18 8.71 -13.97
C LEU A 136 0.05 8.82 -15.00
N VAL A 137 -0.16 7.77 -15.79
CA VAL A 137 -1.21 7.72 -16.83
C VAL A 137 -2.60 7.86 -16.20
N SER A 138 -2.86 7.13 -15.13
CA SER A 138 -4.16 7.18 -14.44
C SER A 138 -4.43 8.54 -13.81
N ALA A 139 -3.40 9.18 -13.23
CA ALA A 139 -3.52 10.53 -12.70
C ALA A 139 -3.80 11.55 -13.82
N ALA A 140 -3.11 11.45 -14.94
CA ALA A 140 -3.34 12.32 -16.10
C ALA A 140 -4.78 12.19 -16.62
N ILE A 141 -5.30 10.96 -16.77
CA ILE A 141 -6.69 10.71 -17.18
C ILE A 141 -7.68 11.29 -16.16
N GLY A 142 -7.49 11.00 -14.86
CA GLY A 142 -8.38 11.49 -13.79
C GLY A 142 -8.43 13.03 -13.74
N ILE A 143 -7.27 13.70 -13.88
CA ILE A 143 -7.19 15.15 -13.95
C ILE A 143 -7.87 15.66 -15.23
N ALA A 144 -7.65 15.02 -16.38
CA ALA A 144 -8.29 15.42 -17.63
C ALA A 144 -9.82 15.33 -17.53
N ILE A 145 -10.36 14.24 -16.99
CA ILE A 145 -11.81 14.09 -16.74
C ILE A 145 -12.30 15.21 -15.79
N SER A 146 -11.55 15.53 -14.74
CA SER A 146 -11.92 16.60 -13.80
C SER A 146 -11.96 17.99 -14.45
N ARG A 147 -11.28 18.20 -15.58
CA ARG A 147 -11.23 19.48 -16.32
C ARG A 147 -12.30 19.59 -17.39
N LEU A 148 -13.06 18.52 -17.68
CA LEU A 148 -14.22 18.61 -18.58
C LEU A 148 -15.26 19.59 -18.03
N PRO A 149 -16.05 20.27 -18.91
CA PRO A 149 -17.12 21.16 -18.48
C PRO A 149 -18.06 20.46 -17.50
N ARG A 150 -18.40 21.14 -16.39
CA ARG A 150 -19.12 20.55 -15.23
C ARG A 150 -20.49 19.96 -15.57
N ASP A 151 -21.15 20.49 -16.59
CA ASP A 151 -22.48 20.06 -17.05
C ASP A 151 -22.41 19.19 -18.32
N SER A 152 -21.21 18.71 -18.68
CA SER A 152 -21.07 17.88 -19.85
C SER A 152 -21.48 16.43 -19.56
N ARG A 153 -22.34 15.88 -20.41
CA ARG A 153 -22.72 14.46 -20.38
C ARG A 153 -21.48 13.54 -20.39
N SER A 154 -20.41 13.97 -21.08
CA SER A 154 -19.16 13.20 -21.15
C SER A 154 -18.47 13.05 -19.78
N GLN A 155 -18.43 14.11 -18.96
CA GLN A 155 -17.86 14.05 -17.62
C GLN A 155 -18.68 13.11 -16.72
N GLU A 156 -20.00 13.23 -16.76
CA GLU A 156 -20.91 12.41 -15.95
C GLU A 156 -20.78 10.92 -16.31
N VAL A 157 -20.79 10.58 -17.59
CA VAL A 157 -20.66 9.20 -18.07
C VAL A 157 -19.33 8.60 -17.73
N LEU A 158 -18.22 9.34 -17.94
CA LEU A 158 -16.88 8.83 -17.60
C LEU A 158 -16.70 8.64 -16.11
N LEU A 159 -17.17 9.57 -15.28
CA LEU A 159 -17.10 9.43 -13.83
C LEU A 159 -17.93 8.24 -13.35
N ALA A 160 -19.16 8.07 -13.85
CA ALA A 160 -20.01 6.94 -13.53
C ALA A 160 -19.37 5.61 -13.96
N PHE A 161 -18.76 5.57 -15.14
CA PHE A 161 -18.04 4.39 -15.64
C PHE A 161 -16.89 3.98 -14.71
N PHE A 162 -15.98 4.90 -14.38
CA PHE A 162 -14.84 4.58 -13.51
C PHE A 162 -15.26 4.26 -12.08
N THR A 163 -16.30 4.92 -11.55
CA THR A 163 -16.86 4.60 -10.22
C THR A 163 -17.47 3.20 -10.21
N GLY A 164 -18.29 2.86 -11.20
CA GLY A 164 -18.87 1.52 -11.33
C GLY A 164 -17.81 0.44 -11.56
N ALA A 165 -16.79 0.70 -12.37
CA ALA A 165 -15.66 -0.21 -12.57
C ALA A 165 -14.88 -0.44 -11.25
N GLN A 166 -14.70 0.61 -10.44
CA GLN A 166 -14.08 0.50 -9.11
C GLN A 166 -14.90 -0.40 -8.18
N GLU A 167 -16.22 -0.25 -8.17
CA GLU A 167 -17.11 -1.10 -7.36
C GLU A 167 -17.02 -2.58 -7.76
N VAL A 168 -16.99 -2.87 -9.06
CA VAL A 168 -16.81 -4.23 -9.58
C VAL A 168 -15.47 -4.82 -9.12
N LEU A 169 -14.38 -4.06 -9.25
CA LEU A 169 -13.06 -4.51 -8.79
C LEU A 169 -13.04 -4.75 -7.27
N PHE A 170 -13.72 -3.93 -6.47
CA PHE A 170 -13.84 -4.18 -5.04
C PHE A 170 -14.64 -5.45 -4.70
N ILE A 171 -15.60 -5.85 -5.52
CA ILE A 171 -16.30 -7.14 -5.37
C ILE A 171 -15.30 -8.29 -5.63
N LEU A 172 -14.50 -8.22 -6.69
CA LEU A 172 -13.46 -9.21 -6.98
C LEU A 172 -12.45 -9.33 -5.83
N VAL A 173 -12.01 -8.19 -5.28
CA VAL A 173 -11.13 -8.18 -4.09
C VAL A 173 -11.81 -8.86 -2.88
N LYS A 174 -13.09 -8.58 -2.63
CA LYS A 174 -13.82 -9.25 -1.54
C LYS A 174 -13.87 -10.79 -1.72
N TRP A 175 -14.04 -11.26 -2.96
CA TRP A 175 -13.99 -12.69 -3.24
C TRP A 175 -12.60 -13.27 -2.98
N LEU A 176 -11.55 -12.58 -3.42
CA LEU A 176 -10.17 -12.98 -3.18
C LEU A 176 -9.84 -13.04 -1.68
N ILE A 177 -10.29 -12.04 -0.89
CA ILE A 177 -10.09 -12.03 0.57
C ILE A 177 -10.83 -13.19 1.24
N ARG A 178 -11.98 -13.62 0.73
CA ARG A 178 -12.73 -14.75 1.28
C ARG A 178 -11.95 -16.06 1.17
N VAL A 179 -11.22 -16.25 0.09
CA VAL A 179 -10.38 -17.45 -0.14
C VAL A 179 -8.93 -17.28 0.32
N LEU A 180 -8.55 -16.08 0.79
CA LEU A 180 -7.21 -15.75 1.25
C LEU A 180 -6.62 -16.69 2.32
N PRO A 181 -7.39 -17.29 3.26
CA PRO A 181 -6.84 -18.27 4.20
C PRO A 181 -6.13 -19.44 3.51
N ILE A 182 -6.63 -19.88 2.33
CA ILE A 182 -5.99 -20.94 1.53
C ILE A 182 -4.62 -20.46 1.02
N GLY A 183 -4.54 -19.20 0.53
CA GLY A 183 -3.27 -18.61 0.10
C GLY A 183 -2.27 -18.47 1.25
N ILE A 184 -2.73 -18.07 2.44
CA ILE A 184 -1.89 -17.95 3.64
C ILE A 184 -1.30 -19.31 4.02
N PHE A 185 -2.08 -20.38 3.95
CA PHE A 185 -1.56 -21.74 4.14
C PHE A 185 -0.40 -22.02 3.18
N GLY A 186 -0.56 -21.75 1.89
CA GLY A 186 0.49 -21.96 0.90
C GLY A 186 1.74 -21.13 1.17
N PHE A 187 1.58 -19.83 1.44
CA PHE A 187 2.70 -18.92 1.73
C PHE A 187 3.47 -19.30 3.00
N ILE A 188 2.77 -19.64 4.08
CA ILE A 188 3.42 -20.04 5.33
C ILE A 188 4.12 -21.38 5.18
N SER A 189 3.52 -22.36 4.50
CA SER A 189 4.16 -23.65 4.23
C SER A 189 5.44 -23.48 3.42
N ALA A 190 5.41 -22.74 2.30
CA ALA A 190 6.57 -22.44 1.48
C ALA A 190 7.67 -21.72 2.28
N LEU A 191 7.31 -20.73 3.09
CA LEU A 191 8.24 -20.01 3.96
C LEU A 191 8.94 -20.95 4.96
N VAL A 192 8.18 -21.84 5.62
CA VAL A 192 8.74 -22.78 6.62
C VAL A 192 9.67 -23.81 5.94
N VAL A 193 9.34 -24.27 4.74
CA VAL A 193 10.22 -25.13 3.94
C VAL A 193 11.54 -24.45 3.62
N GLU A 194 11.50 -23.19 3.18
CA GLU A 194 12.69 -22.39 2.92
C GLU A 194 13.54 -22.19 4.20
N MET A 195 12.88 -21.94 5.34
CA MET A 195 13.54 -21.82 6.64
C MET A 195 14.28 -23.10 7.03
N ASN A 196 13.68 -24.26 6.81
CA ASN A 196 14.30 -25.56 7.11
C ASN A 196 15.51 -25.87 6.21
N LYS A 197 15.64 -25.21 5.05
CA LYS A 197 16.81 -25.34 4.15
C LYS A 197 18.02 -24.51 4.61
N GLY A 198 17.98 -23.91 5.81
CA GLY A 198 19.11 -23.18 6.40
C GLY A 198 19.18 -21.71 6.00
N VAL A 199 18.08 -21.11 5.56
CA VAL A 199 18.01 -19.67 5.39
C VAL A 199 18.12 -19.01 6.77
N GLU A 200 19.22 -18.30 7.02
CA GLU A 200 19.41 -17.58 8.27
C GLU A 200 18.37 -16.46 8.42
N ILE A 201 17.44 -16.62 9.38
CA ILE A 201 16.30 -15.71 9.60
C ILE A 201 16.70 -14.48 10.42
N GLY A 202 17.93 -14.41 10.93
CA GLY A 202 18.36 -13.35 11.83
C GLY A 202 18.09 -11.93 11.28
N GLY A 203 18.35 -11.70 9.99
CA GLY A 203 18.05 -10.44 9.32
C GLY A 203 16.57 -10.15 9.14
N LEU A 204 15.73 -11.17 8.93
CA LEU A 204 14.28 -11.04 8.79
C LEU A 204 13.61 -10.55 10.10
N GLY A 205 14.08 -11.00 11.25
CA GLY A 205 13.57 -10.54 12.55
C GLY A 205 13.75 -9.02 12.72
N THR A 206 14.95 -8.52 12.40
CA THR A 206 15.25 -7.08 12.47
C THR A 206 14.47 -6.29 11.40
N TYR A 207 14.35 -6.83 10.19
CA TYR A 207 13.53 -6.24 9.11
C TYR A 207 12.07 -6.06 9.56
N PHE A 208 11.43 -7.10 10.11
CA PHE A 208 10.08 -6.99 10.66
C PHE A 208 10.02 -6.03 11.84
N GLY A 209 11.05 -6.02 12.69
CA GLY A 209 11.19 -5.10 13.81
C GLY A 209 11.16 -3.63 13.35
N VAL A 210 11.89 -3.29 12.29
CA VAL A 210 11.89 -1.93 11.70
C VAL A 210 10.50 -1.53 11.22
N ILE A 211 9.81 -2.42 10.49
CA ILE A 211 8.47 -2.14 9.97
C ILE A 211 7.47 -1.91 11.11
N LEU A 212 7.48 -2.79 12.11
CA LEU A 212 6.59 -2.67 13.26
C LEU A 212 6.89 -1.41 14.07
N ALA A 213 8.18 -1.16 14.38
CA ALA A 213 8.60 0.03 15.12
C ALA A 213 8.19 1.32 14.39
N ALA A 214 8.44 1.41 13.06
CA ALA A 214 8.04 2.56 12.26
C ALA A 214 6.53 2.81 12.34
N ASN A 215 5.71 1.79 12.18
CA ASN A 215 4.26 1.92 12.22
C ASN A 215 3.76 2.27 13.64
N PHE A 216 4.29 1.64 14.69
CA PHE A 216 3.89 1.94 16.06
C PHE A 216 4.32 3.34 16.50
N ILE A 217 5.54 3.78 16.18
CA ILE A 217 6.01 5.13 16.49
C ILE A 217 5.19 6.16 15.72
N GLN A 218 4.91 5.91 14.43
CA GLN A 218 4.04 6.79 13.63
C GLN A 218 2.65 6.92 14.27
N MET A 219 2.03 5.82 14.69
CA MET A 219 0.69 5.80 15.25
C MET A 219 0.61 6.38 16.66
N LEU A 220 1.58 6.05 17.54
CA LEU A 220 1.50 6.36 18.97
C LEU A 220 2.23 7.65 19.36
N VAL A 221 3.18 8.10 18.53
CA VAL A 221 4.00 9.28 18.82
C VAL A 221 3.78 10.38 17.78
N VAL A 222 4.10 10.12 16.52
CA VAL A 222 4.13 11.15 15.48
C VAL A 222 2.75 11.74 15.22
N LEU A 223 1.75 10.91 14.94
CA LEU A 223 0.39 11.40 14.68
C LEU A 223 -0.24 12.10 15.91
N PRO A 224 -0.15 11.56 17.14
CA PRO A 224 -0.60 12.27 18.32
C PRO A 224 0.11 13.60 18.55
N LEU A 225 1.41 13.70 18.34
CA LEU A 225 2.13 14.98 18.45
C LEU A 225 1.66 16.01 17.41
N LEU A 226 1.40 15.59 16.17
CA LEU A 226 0.81 16.48 15.15
C LEU A 226 -0.59 16.95 15.53
N MET A 227 -1.41 16.09 16.14
CA MET A 227 -2.74 16.48 16.66
C MET A 227 -2.61 17.51 17.79
N LEU A 228 -1.71 17.25 18.77
CA LEU A 228 -1.47 18.18 19.87
C LEU A 228 -0.97 19.54 19.37
N ALA A 229 -0.05 19.56 18.40
CA ALA A 229 0.44 20.79 17.77
C ALA A 229 -0.66 21.63 17.09
N ARG A 230 -1.80 20.99 16.80
CA ARG A 230 -3.00 21.63 16.23
C ARG A 230 -4.11 21.85 17.26
N GLY A 231 -3.83 21.64 18.54
CA GLY A 231 -4.81 21.83 19.63
C GLY A 231 -5.89 20.72 19.67
N VAL A 232 -5.68 19.61 18.96
CA VAL A 232 -6.61 18.47 18.96
C VAL A 232 -6.16 17.43 19.97
N ASN A 233 -7.06 17.02 20.85
CA ASN A 233 -6.77 15.99 21.84
C ASN A 233 -6.75 14.59 21.20
N PRO A 234 -5.59 13.92 21.10
CA PRO A 234 -5.47 12.64 20.40
C PRO A 234 -6.23 11.52 21.10
N ILE A 235 -6.31 11.54 22.43
CA ILE A 235 -7.03 10.51 23.20
C ILE A 235 -8.52 10.55 22.89
N ARG A 236 -9.09 11.76 22.81
CA ARG A 236 -10.50 11.95 22.44
C ARG A 236 -10.76 11.42 21.02
N VAL A 237 -9.88 11.72 20.09
CA VAL A 237 -10.00 11.24 18.68
C VAL A 237 -9.88 9.73 18.61
N VAL A 238 -8.87 9.13 19.23
CA VAL A 238 -8.68 7.66 19.24
C VAL A 238 -9.87 6.95 19.87
N LYS A 239 -10.37 7.43 21.01
CA LYS A 239 -11.58 6.87 21.64
C LYS A 239 -12.81 6.97 20.74
N GLY A 240 -13.02 8.11 20.11
CA GLY A 240 -14.15 8.30 19.18
C GLY A 240 -14.05 7.44 17.91
N MET A 241 -12.83 7.19 17.45
CA MET A 241 -12.56 6.39 16.25
C MET A 241 -12.35 4.90 16.53
N ALA A 242 -12.35 4.45 17.80
CA ALA A 242 -12.05 3.07 18.19
C ALA A 242 -12.88 2.00 17.43
N PRO A 243 -14.20 2.17 17.17
CA PRO A 243 -14.95 1.19 16.38
C PRO A 243 -14.45 1.11 14.93
N ALA A 244 -14.10 2.24 14.32
CA ALA A 244 -13.55 2.28 12.96
C ALA A 244 -12.15 1.64 12.91
N LEU A 245 -11.30 1.90 13.91
CA LEU A 245 -9.98 1.30 14.02
C LEU A 245 -10.06 -0.22 14.15
N ALA A 246 -11.00 -0.74 14.96
CA ALA A 246 -11.23 -2.18 15.08
C ALA A 246 -11.67 -2.80 13.76
N VAL A 247 -12.64 -2.18 13.06
CA VAL A 247 -13.07 -2.67 11.75
C VAL A 247 -11.93 -2.62 10.73
N ALA A 248 -11.12 -1.55 10.71
CA ALA A 248 -9.97 -1.42 9.81
C ALA A 248 -8.92 -2.51 10.07
N PHE A 249 -8.64 -2.81 11.32
CA PHE A 249 -7.67 -3.86 11.72
C PHE A 249 -8.07 -5.24 11.19
N PHE A 250 -9.35 -5.61 11.34
CA PHE A 250 -9.83 -6.92 10.90
C PHE A 250 -10.12 -6.98 9.39
N SER A 251 -10.66 -5.92 8.80
CA SER A 251 -10.98 -5.88 7.37
C SER A 251 -9.76 -5.68 6.49
N LYS A 252 -8.69 -5.07 7.02
CA LYS A 252 -7.46 -4.69 6.29
C LYS A 252 -7.74 -3.87 5.02
N SER A 253 -8.85 -3.13 5.00
CA SER A 253 -9.30 -2.34 3.86
C SER A 253 -9.80 -0.97 4.31
N SER A 254 -9.11 0.08 3.88
CA SER A 254 -9.51 1.46 4.14
C SER A 254 -10.85 1.79 3.48
N ALA A 255 -11.05 1.36 2.23
CA ALA A 255 -12.30 1.57 1.50
C ALA A 255 -13.47 0.81 2.14
N GLY A 256 -13.27 -0.45 2.56
CA GLY A 256 -14.29 -1.24 3.24
C GLY A 256 -14.69 -0.68 4.61
N THR A 257 -13.79 0.05 5.26
CA THR A 257 -14.02 0.67 6.58
C THR A 257 -14.64 2.06 6.46
N LEU A 258 -14.61 2.68 5.29
CA LEU A 258 -15.00 4.09 5.09
C LEU A 258 -16.35 4.47 5.69
N PRO A 259 -17.45 3.71 5.53
CA PRO A 259 -18.74 4.07 6.12
C PRO A 259 -18.70 4.18 7.64
N VAL A 260 -17.98 3.26 8.31
CA VAL A 260 -17.81 3.26 9.78
C VAL A 260 -16.92 4.43 10.19
N THR A 261 -15.84 4.69 9.44
CA THR A 261 -14.94 5.81 9.66
C THR A 261 -15.68 7.15 9.58
N MET A 262 -16.53 7.32 8.57
CA MET A 262 -17.35 8.54 8.42
C MET A 262 -18.33 8.69 9.59
N SER A 263 -19.03 7.62 9.95
CA SER A 263 -19.97 7.63 11.09
C SER A 263 -19.27 7.98 12.41
N CYS A 264 -18.11 7.39 12.69
CA CYS A 264 -17.33 7.69 13.89
C CYS A 264 -16.80 9.12 13.89
N ALA A 265 -16.30 9.62 12.76
CA ALA A 265 -15.80 10.98 12.63
C ALA A 265 -16.91 12.02 12.85
N GLU A 266 -18.10 11.81 12.27
CA GLU A 266 -19.23 12.72 12.37
C GLU A 266 -19.88 12.71 13.77
N ASN A 267 -20.18 11.51 14.30
CA ASN A 267 -20.99 11.36 15.50
C ASN A 267 -20.18 11.31 16.80
N ASN A 268 -18.96 10.74 16.80
CA ASN A 268 -18.18 10.55 18.01
C ASN A 268 -17.09 11.63 18.17
N VAL A 269 -16.48 12.08 17.06
CA VAL A 269 -15.41 13.09 17.10
C VAL A 269 -15.95 14.48 16.87
N GLY A 270 -17.07 14.63 16.15
CA GLY A 270 -17.72 15.90 15.87
C GLY A 270 -17.18 16.62 14.63
N VAL A 271 -16.64 15.88 13.66
CA VAL A 271 -16.20 16.43 12.36
C VAL A 271 -17.43 16.84 11.55
N ALA A 272 -17.41 18.04 10.99
CA ALA A 272 -18.49 18.53 10.14
C ALA A 272 -18.74 17.61 8.93
N ARG A 273 -20.00 17.25 8.67
CA ARG A 273 -20.38 16.32 7.59
C ARG A 273 -19.81 16.69 6.21
N PRO A 274 -19.81 17.96 5.75
CA PRO A 274 -19.23 18.30 4.46
C PRO A 274 -17.73 18.01 4.39
N VAL A 275 -17.01 18.17 5.52
CA VAL A 275 -15.57 17.90 5.60
C VAL A 275 -15.31 16.39 5.61
N SER A 276 -16.01 15.62 6.47
CA SER A 276 -15.82 14.17 6.57
C SER A 276 -16.11 13.47 5.24
N ARG A 277 -17.22 13.84 4.60
CA ARG A 277 -17.67 13.23 3.34
C ARG A 277 -16.81 13.59 2.12
N PHE A 278 -16.04 14.66 2.24
CA PHE A 278 -15.09 15.05 1.22
C PHE A 278 -13.69 14.49 1.49
N VAL A 279 -13.17 14.65 2.70
CA VAL A 279 -11.79 14.31 3.06
C VAL A 279 -11.57 12.80 3.20
N LEU A 280 -12.48 12.10 3.89
CA LEU A 280 -12.27 10.69 4.21
C LEU A 280 -12.23 9.78 2.98
N PRO A 281 -13.11 9.91 1.96
CA PRO A 281 -12.98 9.13 0.72
C PRO A 281 -11.65 9.35 0.01
N ILE A 282 -11.16 10.59 -0.04
CA ILE A 282 -9.85 10.91 -0.64
C ILE A 282 -8.73 10.25 0.17
N CYS A 283 -8.77 10.38 1.50
CA CYS A 283 -7.76 9.79 2.38
C CYS A 283 -7.72 8.27 2.35
N THR A 284 -8.82 7.58 2.02
CA THR A 284 -8.80 6.11 1.88
C THR A 284 -7.91 5.62 0.74
N THR A 285 -7.62 6.48 -0.21
CA THR A 285 -6.77 6.14 -1.37
C THR A 285 -5.37 6.74 -1.29
N ILE A 286 -5.22 7.95 -0.76
CA ILE A 286 -3.94 8.66 -0.82
C ILE A 286 -3.20 8.76 0.52
N ASN A 287 -3.86 8.51 1.68
CA ASN A 287 -3.21 8.61 3.00
C ASN A 287 -2.74 7.24 3.49
N MET A 288 -1.60 6.79 2.98
CA MET A 288 -1.09 5.44 3.15
C MET A 288 0.26 5.42 3.88
N ASN A 289 0.33 6.04 5.07
CA ASN A 289 1.57 6.18 5.86
C ASN A 289 2.27 4.84 6.12
N GLY A 290 1.51 3.82 6.58
CA GLY A 290 2.07 2.50 6.86
C GLY A 290 2.59 1.79 5.59
N CYS A 291 1.95 2.03 4.44
CA CYS A 291 2.40 1.48 3.16
C CYS A 291 3.72 2.12 2.73
N ALA A 292 3.87 3.44 2.84
CA ALA A 292 5.11 4.12 2.48
C ALA A 292 6.30 3.60 3.32
N ALA A 293 6.11 3.45 4.64
CA ALA A 293 7.11 2.87 5.52
C ALA A 293 7.45 1.43 5.13
N PHE A 294 6.45 0.60 4.85
CA PHE A 294 6.62 -0.80 4.44
C PHE A 294 7.38 -0.91 3.11
N ILE A 295 6.94 -0.17 2.08
CA ILE A 295 7.55 -0.19 0.74
C ILE A 295 9.03 0.23 0.85
N LEU A 296 9.32 1.34 1.55
CA LEU A 296 10.69 1.82 1.71
C LEU A 296 11.57 0.75 2.36
N VAL A 297 11.17 0.24 3.54
CA VAL A 297 11.97 -0.74 4.28
C VAL A 297 12.16 -2.01 3.46
N THR A 298 11.10 -2.50 2.80
CA THR A 298 11.16 -3.73 2.00
C THR A 298 12.10 -3.58 0.80
N VAL A 299 11.96 -2.52 0.03
CA VAL A 299 12.79 -2.33 -1.16
C VAL A 299 14.25 -2.07 -0.80
N VAL A 300 14.52 -1.22 0.20
CA VAL A 300 15.89 -0.98 0.67
C VAL A 300 16.53 -2.27 1.18
N TYR A 301 15.78 -3.09 1.91
CA TYR A 301 16.26 -4.39 2.40
C TYR A 301 16.56 -5.37 1.26
N LEU A 302 15.70 -5.44 0.24
CA LEU A 302 15.94 -6.28 -0.94
C LEU A 302 17.17 -5.80 -1.72
N MET A 303 17.32 -4.49 -1.92
CA MET A 303 18.50 -3.91 -2.58
C MET A 303 19.79 -4.20 -1.80
N GLN A 304 19.75 -4.06 -0.47
CA GLN A 304 20.88 -4.40 0.39
C GLN A 304 21.25 -5.88 0.27
N ASN A 305 20.28 -6.78 0.26
CA ASN A 305 20.53 -8.22 0.06
C ASN A 305 21.05 -8.55 -1.35
N ALA A 306 20.72 -7.72 -2.35
CA ALA A 306 21.26 -7.81 -3.71
C ALA A 306 22.67 -7.19 -3.85
N GLY A 307 23.28 -6.70 -2.75
CA GLY A 307 24.62 -6.15 -2.74
C GLY A 307 24.72 -4.63 -2.95
N ALA A 308 23.58 -3.93 -3.01
CA ALA A 308 23.59 -2.47 -3.10
C ALA A 308 23.97 -1.83 -1.76
N GLU A 309 24.83 -0.81 -1.80
CA GLU A 309 25.15 -0.02 -0.61
C GLU A 309 24.00 0.92 -0.23
N VAL A 310 23.61 0.90 1.04
CA VAL A 310 22.58 1.80 1.56
C VAL A 310 23.16 3.17 1.84
N THR A 311 23.00 4.07 0.89
CA THR A 311 23.50 5.45 0.97
C THR A 311 22.40 6.45 1.32
N LEU A 312 22.76 7.61 1.91
CA LEU A 312 21.81 8.67 2.21
C LEU A 312 21.06 9.20 0.96
N PRO A 313 21.74 9.44 -0.19
CA PRO A 313 21.02 9.84 -1.41
C PRO A 313 20.00 8.78 -1.88
N MET A 314 20.36 7.50 -1.80
CA MET A 314 19.44 6.40 -2.12
C MET A 314 18.21 6.41 -1.20
N LEU A 315 18.42 6.56 0.11
CA LEU A 315 17.30 6.64 1.08
C LEU A 315 16.42 7.86 0.79
N ALA A 316 17.01 9.02 0.50
CA ALA A 316 16.23 10.22 0.15
C ALA A 316 15.40 10.01 -1.12
N ALA A 317 15.93 9.37 -2.15
CA ALA A 317 15.18 9.00 -3.34
C ALA A 317 14.04 8.03 -3.01
N TRP A 318 14.29 6.99 -2.21
CA TRP A 318 13.28 6.01 -1.82
C TRP A 318 12.20 6.57 -0.89
N ILE A 319 12.48 7.59 -0.08
CA ILE A 319 11.44 8.31 0.68
C ILE A 319 10.41 8.93 -0.27
N LEU A 320 10.85 9.56 -1.36
CA LEU A 320 9.94 10.15 -2.35
C LEU A 320 9.22 9.07 -3.17
N ILE A 321 9.95 8.07 -3.65
CA ILE A 321 9.39 6.97 -4.47
C ILE A 321 8.36 6.18 -3.68
N SER A 322 8.67 5.77 -2.44
CA SER A 322 7.73 5.03 -1.59
C SER A 322 6.51 5.84 -1.21
N THR A 323 6.65 7.15 -1.05
CA THR A 323 5.52 8.06 -0.83
C THR A 323 4.60 8.09 -2.06
N LEU A 324 5.15 8.24 -3.26
CA LEU A 324 4.38 8.23 -4.51
C LEU A 324 3.72 6.87 -4.75
N ALA A 325 4.47 5.78 -4.55
CA ALA A 325 3.93 4.43 -4.66
C ALA A 325 2.80 4.16 -3.65
N ALA A 326 2.96 4.62 -2.41
CA ALA A 326 1.92 4.49 -1.38
C ALA A 326 0.63 5.23 -1.73
N VAL A 327 0.72 6.43 -2.32
CA VAL A 327 -0.46 7.16 -2.84
C VAL A 327 -1.19 6.35 -3.91
N GLY A 328 -0.46 5.55 -4.69
CA GLY A 328 -1.03 4.66 -5.70
C GLY A 328 -1.68 3.39 -5.19
N ASN A 329 -1.55 3.09 -3.92
CA ASN A 329 -2.03 1.83 -3.34
C ASN A 329 -3.56 1.67 -3.30
N ALA A 330 -4.33 2.69 -3.60
CA ALA A 330 -5.79 2.67 -3.75
C ALA A 330 -6.61 2.07 -2.56
N GLY A 331 -6.04 1.93 -1.37
CA GLY A 331 -6.72 1.37 -0.19
C GLY A 331 -7.11 -0.11 -0.28
N VAL A 332 -6.48 -0.83 -1.19
CA VAL A 332 -6.70 -2.26 -1.42
C VAL A 332 -6.05 -3.07 -0.30
N PRO A 333 -6.70 -4.13 0.19
CA PRO A 333 -6.06 -5.05 1.13
C PRO A 333 -4.73 -5.60 0.58
N MET A 334 -3.68 -5.51 1.38
CA MET A 334 -2.32 -5.96 1.04
C MET A 334 -1.67 -5.25 -0.18
N GLY A 335 -2.20 -4.10 -0.63
CA GLY A 335 -1.68 -3.39 -1.80
C GLY A 335 -0.20 -3.00 -1.70
N CYS A 336 0.31 -2.68 -0.51
CA CYS A 336 1.73 -2.37 -0.31
C CYS A 336 2.66 -3.55 -0.61
N PHE A 337 2.22 -4.79 -0.39
CA PHE A 337 3.00 -5.97 -0.75
C PHE A 337 3.24 -6.05 -2.26
N PHE A 338 2.22 -5.72 -3.07
CA PHE A 338 2.35 -5.74 -4.54
C PHE A 338 3.18 -4.58 -5.09
N LEU A 339 3.27 -3.47 -4.36
CA LEU A 339 4.08 -2.32 -4.75
C LEU A 339 5.57 -2.49 -4.42
N SER A 340 5.92 -3.50 -3.62
CA SER A 340 7.30 -3.81 -3.22
C SER A 340 7.82 -5.11 -3.84
N ALA A 341 6.98 -5.88 -4.50
CA ALA A 341 7.32 -7.10 -5.24
C ALA A 341 7.62 -6.81 -6.72
#